data_9c31dbf65781b43cc360786927df2e8f
#
_entry.id   9c31dbf65781b43cc360786927df2e8f
#
_cell.length_a   1.000
_cell.length_b   1.000
_cell.length_c   1.000
_cell.angle_alpha   90.00
_cell.angle_beta   90.00
_cell.angle_gamma   90.00
#
_symmetry.space_group_name_H-M   'P 1'
#
loop_
_entity.id
_entity.type
_entity.pdbx_description
1 polymer ?
#
loop_
_entity_poly.entity_id
_entity_poly.type
_entity_poly.pdbx_seq_one_letter_code
_entity_poly.pdbx_strand_id
1 'polypeptide(L)'
;MSSKNHNINLNYFVVKANMNNLFFLRSVKSHYNEITLLIFRVVVSVSLMTHGYSKLIRLIEGNIWGRTHLFFNEEISLALVAFAEFICPIFVAIGFWTRFFTLPIIYTFLVIVFDVHFDDPFSKMEKGILFLVSYLLIFTLGPGKLSVDNLTSKK
;
A
#
# COMPACT_ATOMS: atom_id res chain seq x y z
N MET A 1 4.14 -55.21 28.27
CA MET A 1 4.23 -53.74 28.57
C MET A 1 5.12 -52.94 27.59
N SER A 2 6.00 -53.56 26.85
CA SER A 2 7.00 -52.87 25.97
C SER A 2 6.41 -52.27 24.66
N SER A 3 5.42 -52.91 24.04
CA SER A 3 4.87 -52.48 22.72
C SER A 3 4.11 -51.14 22.74
N LYS A 4 3.47 -50.77 23.85
CA LYS A 4 2.68 -49.55 23.98
C LYS A 4 3.56 -48.28 24.03
N ASN A 5 4.72 -48.39 24.65
CA ASN A 5 5.66 -47.28 24.76
C ASN A 5 6.38 -46.99 23.41
N HIS A 6 6.58 -48.02 22.58
CA HIS A 6 7.20 -47.83 21.25
C HIS A 6 6.28 -47.04 20.30
N ASN A 7 4.98 -47.37 20.31
CA ASN A 7 3.99 -46.66 19.48
C ASN A 7 3.76 -45.20 19.90
N ILE A 8 3.84 -44.91 21.20
CA ILE A 8 3.71 -43.53 21.72
C ILE A 8 4.89 -42.67 21.24
N ASN A 9 6.11 -43.23 21.31
CA ASN A 9 7.30 -42.53 20.83
C ASN A 9 7.27 -42.27 19.31
N LEU A 10 6.83 -43.26 18.52
CA LEU A 10 6.73 -43.10 17.08
C LEU A 10 5.72 -42.02 16.69
N ASN A 11 4.56 -42.03 17.32
CA ASN A 11 3.54 -41.00 17.09
C ASN A 11 4.03 -39.59 17.50
N TYR A 12 4.78 -39.46 18.59
CA TYR A 12 5.38 -38.22 19.01
C TYR A 12 6.38 -37.68 17.97
N PHE A 13 7.26 -38.54 17.43
CA PHE A 13 8.22 -38.17 16.38
C PHE A 13 7.53 -37.77 15.09
N VAL A 14 6.49 -38.46 14.67
CA VAL A 14 5.71 -38.15 13.43
C VAL A 14 4.98 -36.81 13.59
N VAL A 15 4.33 -36.57 14.72
CA VAL A 15 3.66 -35.30 15.02
C VAL A 15 4.65 -34.14 15.05
N LYS A 16 5.82 -34.32 15.69
CA LYS A 16 6.87 -33.29 15.78
C LYS A 16 7.46 -32.99 14.40
N ALA A 17 7.71 -33.99 13.57
CA ALA A 17 8.20 -33.80 12.20
C ALA A 17 7.17 -33.06 11.33
N ASN A 18 5.88 -33.40 11.43
CA ASN A 18 4.79 -32.69 10.73
C ASN A 18 4.67 -31.23 11.19
N MET A 19 4.76 -30.97 12.49
CA MET A 19 4.72 -29.60 13.02
C MET A 19 5.91 -28.76 12.53
N ASN A 20 7.11 -29.32 12.47
CA ASN A 20 8.29 -28.64 11.94
C ASN A 20 8.14 -28.32 10.46
N ASN A 21 7.61 -29.24 9.67
CA ASN A 21 7.34 -29.00 8.24
C ASN A 21 6.29 -27.92 8.02
N LEU A 22 5.18 -27.93 8.80
CA LEU A 22 4.15 -26.90 8.75
C LEU A 22 4.69 -25.53 9.17
N PHE A 23 5.53 -25.48 10.20
CA PHE A 23 6.17 -24.25 10.65
C PHE A 23 7.12 -23.69 9.59
N PHE A 24 7.94 -24.55 8.97
CA PHE A 24 8.82 -24.19 7.86
C PHE A 24 8.06 -23.65 6.66
N LEU A 25 7.00 -24.35 6.21
CA LEU A 25 6.16 -23.90 5.10
C LEU A 25 5.46 -22.57 5.39
N ARG A 26 5.00 -22.38 6.63
CA ARG A 26 4.39 -21.10 7.08
C ARG A 26 5.40 -19.96 7.08
N SER A 27 6.64 -20.23 7.51
CA SER A 27 7.73 -19.25 7.51
C SER A 27 8.11 -18.83 6.10
N VAL A 28 8.29 -19.79 5.18
CA VAL A 28 8.59 -19.53 3.77
C VAL A 28 7.47 -18.72 3.12
N LYS A 29 6.21 -19.12 3.29
CA LYS A 29 5.04 -18.39 2.77
C LYS A 29 4.96 -16.96 3.32
N SER A 30 5.27 -16.76 4.60
CA SER A 30 5.31 -15.43 5.20
C SER A 30 6.37 -14.53 4.54
N HIS A 31 7.53 -15.06 4.21
CA HIS A 31 8.61 -14.29 3.59
C HIS A 31 8.25 -13.83 2.16
N TYR A 32 7.68 -14.72 1.34
CA TYR A 32 7.21 -14.33 0.00
C TYR A 32 6.11 -13.26 0.07
N ASN A 33 5.20 -13.33 1.01
CA ASN A 33 4.15 -12.32 1.19
C ASN A 33 4.74 -10.94 1.52
N GLU A 34 5.79 -10.87 2.33
CA GLU A 34 6.45 -9.61 2.69
C GLU A 34 7.19 -8.98 1.49
N ILE A 35 7.86 -9.79 0.67
CA ILE A 35 8.52 -9.32 -0.55
C ILE A 35 7.48 -8.86 -1.58
N THR A 36 6.40 -9.62 -1.77
CA THR A 36 5.32 -9.25 -2.69
C THR A 36 4.68 -7.92 -2.28
N LEU A 37 4.43 -7.73 -0.99
CA LEU A 37 3.89 -6.47 -0.47
C LEU A 37 4.85 -5.30 -0.68
N LEU A 38 6.16 -5.50 -0.47
CA LEU A 38 7.17 -4.48 -0.75
C LEU A 38 7.17 -4.09 -2.23
N ILE A 39 7.22 -5.07 -3.14
CA ILE A 39 7.20 -4.82 -4.59
C ILE A 39 5.92 -4.09 -4.99
N PHE A 40 4.76 -4.57 -4.54
CA PHE A 40 3.48 -3.94 -4.82
C PHE A 40 3.45 -2.48 -4.36
N ARG A 41 3.87 -2.20 -3.13
CA ARG A 41 3.93 -0.87 -2.54
C ARG A 41 4.85 0.06 -3.34
N VAL A 42 6.05 -0.40 -3.72
CA VAL A 42 7.00 0.39 -4.51
C VAL A 42 6.47 0.65 -5.91
N VAL A 43 5.98 -0.36 -6.62
CA VAL A 43 5.48 -0.23 -7.99
C VAL A 43 4.29 0.72 -8.06
N VAL A 44 3.31 0.56 -7.18
CA VAL A 44 2.12 1.43 -7.14
C VAL A 44 2.50 2.87 -6.80
N SER A 45 3.44 3.06 -5.86
CA SER A 45 3.90 4.39 -5.48
C SER A 45 4.67 5.08 -6.61
N VAL A 46 5.60 4.39 -7.27
CA VAL A 46 6.34 4.94 -8.42
C VAL A 46 5.37 5.28 -9.56
N SER A 47 4.40 4.41 -9.85
CA SER A 47 3.37 4.69 -10.85
C SER A 47 2.56 5.94 -10.53
N LEU A 48 2.18 6.13 -9.27
CA LEU A 48 1.44 7.33 -8.86
C LEU A 48 2.30 8.60 -8.96
N MET A 49 3.58 8.51 -8.58
CA MET A 49 4.52 9.65 -8.69
C MET A 49 4.64 10.17 -10.11
N THR A 50 4.56 9.32 -11.16
CA THR A 50 4.58 9.78 -12.55
C THR A 50 3.37 10.67 -12.89
N HIS A 51 2.22 10.40 -12.28
CA HIS A 51 1.02 11.26 -12.41
C HIS A 51 1.13 12.54 -11.58
N GLY A 52 1.64 12.44 -10.35
CA GLY A 52 1.84 13.58 -9.45
C GLY A 52 2.90 14.56 -9.95
N TYR A 53 3.94 14.05 -10.64
CA TYR A 53 5.03 14.88 -11.17
C TYR A 53 4.52 15.99 -12.12
N SER A 54 3.62 15.66 -13.02
CA SER A 54 3.05 16.65 -13.96
C SER A 54 2.25 17.75 -13.23
N LYS A 55 1.62 17.42 -12.12
CA LYS A 55 0.86 18.38 -11.28
C LYS A 55 1.80 19.26 -10.47
N LEU A 56 2.89 18.68 -9.96
CA LEU A 56 3.92 19.43 -9.26
C LEU A 56 4.59 20.47 -10.18
N ILE A 57 4.94 20.09 -11.42
CA ILE A 57 5.51 21.01 -12.39
C ILE A 57 4.52 22.16 -12.72
N ARG A 58 3.23 21.84 -12.95
CA ARG A 58 2.20 22.87 -13.15
C ARG A 58 2.09 23.85 -12.00
N LEU A 59 2.20 23.37 -10.77
CA LEU A 59 2.18 24.22 -9.59
C LEU A 59 3.38 25.17 -9.55
N ILE A 60 4.59 24.68 -9.87
CA ILE A 60 5.83 25.47 -9.89
C ILE A 60 5.79 26.52 -11.00
N GLU A 61 5.24 26.20 -12.17
CA GLU A 61 5.12 27.10 -13.31
C GLU A 61 3.97 28.11 -13.17
N GLY A 62 3.15 28.02 -12.13
CA GLY A 62 1.96 28.85 -11.95
C GLY A 62 0.83 28.59 -12.94
N ASN A 63 0.91 27.45 -13.68
CA ASN A 63 -0.10 27.03 -14.62
C ASN A 63 -1.23 26.27 -13.90
N ILE A 64 -2.10 27.03 -13.23
CA ILE A 64 -3.12 26.51 -12.32
C ILE A 64 -4.26 25.87 -13.12
N TRP A 65 -4.81 24.80 -12.58
CA TRP A 65 -6.02 24.18 -13.10
C TRP A 65 -7.22 25.10 -12.86
N GLY A 66 -8.06 25.32 -13.85
CA GLY A 66 -9.36 25.94 -13.65
C GLY A 66 -10.40 25.05 -12.94
N ARG A 67 -9.97 24.23 -11.98
CA ARG A 67 -10.82 23.30 -11.22
C ARG A 67 -10.58 23.47 -9.73
N THR A 68 -11.64 23.85 -9.04
CA THR A 68 -11.67 23.85 -7.58
C THR A 68 -12.05 22.45 -7.11
N HIS A 69 -11.16 21.77 -6.38
CA HIS A 69 -11.47 20.55 -5.65
C HIS A 69 -11.39 20.85 -4.16
N LEU A 70 -12.28 20.25 -3.37
CA LEU A 70 -12.16 20.27 -1.92
C LEU A 70 -12.49 21.61 -1.23
N PHE A 71 -13.40 22.41 -1.71
CA PHE A 71 -13.81 23.69 -1.08
C PHE A 71 -12.69 24.75 -1.00
N PHE A 72 -11.53 24.51 -1.59
CA PHE A 72 -10.38 25.41 -1.63
C PHE A 72 -10.29 26.10 -3.00
N ASN A 73 -9.50 27.17 -3.07
CA ASN A 73 -9.18 27.81 -4.34
C ASN A 73 -8.34 26.83 -5.22
N GLU A 74 -8.25 27.15 -6.50
CA GLU A 74 -7.61 26.29 -7.52
C GLU A 74 -6.16 25.95 -7.20
N GLU A 75 -5.40 26.93 -6.70
CA GLU A 75 -3.98 26.78 -6.36
C GLU A 75 -3.77 25.81 -5.19
N ILE A 76 -4.51 26.00 -4.10
CA ILE A 76 -4.45 25.11 -2.92
C ILE A 76 -4.92 23.70 -3.31
N SER A 77 -5.96 23.59 -4.12
CA SER A 77 -6.44 22.29 -4.60
C SER A 77 -5.37 21.55 -5.41
N LEU A 78 -4.68 22.24 -6.33
CA LEU A 78 -3.57 21.69 -7.10
C LEU A 78 -2.40 21.27 -6.20
N ALA A 79 -2.04 22.12 -5.20
CA ALA A 79 -0.97 21.82 -4.25
C ALA A 79 -1.27 20.58 -3.41
N LEU A 80 -2.50 20.44 -2.89
CA LEU A 80 -2.92 19.27 -2.11
C LEU A 80 -2.89 17.99 -2.95
N VAL A 81 -3.36 18.05 -4.20
CA VAL A 81 -3.32 16.89 -5.10
C VAL A 81 -1.87 16.55 -5.47
N ALA A 82 -1.02 17.53 -5.79
CA ALA A 82 0.40 17.31 -6.06
C ALA A 82 1.12 16.69 -4.84
N PHE A 83 0.83 17.17 -3.64
CA PHE A 83 1.34 16.58 -2.39
C PHE A 83 0.89 15.13 -2.23
N ALA A 84 -0.40 14.83 -2.41
CA ALA A 84 -0.95 13.49 -2.26
C ALA A 84 -0.44 12.51 -3.32
N GLU A 85 -0.21 12.96 -4.57
CA GLU A 85 0.19 12.07 -5.67
C GLU A 85 1.70 12.01 -5.92
N PHE A 86 2.49 12.94 -5.38
CA PHE A 86 3.94 12.94 -5.56
C PHE A 86 4.70 12.73 -4.24
N ILE A 87 4.42 13.53 -3.22
CA ILE A 87 5.17 13.48 -1.95
C ILE A 87 4.75 12.27 -1.10
N CYS A 88 3.44 12.06 -0.87
CA CYS A 88 2.97 10.96 -0.05
C CYS A 88 3.42 9.58 -0.55
N PRO A 89 3.39 9.27 -1.86
CA PRO A 89 3.87 7.99 -2.37
C PRO A 89 5.35 7.69 -2.07
N ILE A 90 6.21 8.70 -1.96
CA ILE A 90 7.61 8.51 -1.57
C ILE A 90 7.68 7.85 -0.19
N PHE A 91 6.95 8.40 0.79
CA PHE A 91 6.90 7.87 2.15
C PHE A 91 6.25 6.47 2.21
N VAL A 92 5.21 6.24 1.40
CA VAL A 92 4.57 4.93 1.28
C VAL A 92 5.54 3.92 0.66
N ALA A 93 6.31 4.28 -0.38
CA ALA A 93 7.27 3.38 -1.03
C ALA A 93 8.33 2.86 -0.05
N ILE A 94 8.93 3.74 0.76
CA ILE A 94 9.92 3.36 1.77
C ILE A 94 9.30 2.73 3.03
N GLY A 95 7.99 2.86 3.20
CA GLY A 95 7.26 2.33 4.36
C GLY A 95 7.47 3.13 5.63
N PHE A 96 7.50 4.46 5.53
CA PHE A 96 7.59 5.39 6.66
C PHE A 96 6.23 6.03 6.92
N TRP A 97 5.69 5.87 8.11
CA TRP A 97 4.34 6.30 8.50
C TRP A 97 3.30 5.94 7.43
N THR A 98 3.40 4.73 6.93
CA THR A 98 2.69 4.24 5.75
C THR A 98 1.20 4.52 5.82
N ARG A 99 0.55 4.17 6.93
CA ARG A 99 -0.89 4.39 7.10
C ARG A 99 -1.27 5.86 7.09
N PHE A 100 -0.43 6.71 7.67
CA PHE A 100 -0.68 8.15 7.69
C PHE A 100 -0.61 8.75 6.28
N PHE A 101 0.45 8.43 5.52
CA PHE A 101 0.63 8.96 4.16
C PHE A 101 -0.28 8.33 3.11
N THR A 102 -0.92 7.19 3.39
CA THR A 102 -1.97 6.66 2.51
C THR A 102 -3.29 7.42 2.62
N LEU A 103 -3.59 8.08 3.74
CA LEU A 103 -4.86 8.81 3.93
C LEU A 103 -5.06 9.96 2.93
N PRO A 104 -4.10 10.90 2.74
CA PRO A 104 -4.24 11.93 1.73
C PRO A 104 -4.43 11.37 0.31
N ILE A 105 -3.76 10.27 -0.01
CA ILE A 105 -3.87 9.62 -1.32
C ILE A 105 -5.28 9.04 -1.50
N ILE A 106 -5.77 8.27 -0.53
CA ILE A 106 -7.11 7.67 -0.56
C ILE A 106 -8.17 8.78 -0.69
N TYR A 107 -8.04 9.85 0.11
CA TYR A 107 -8.98 10.96 0.04
C TYR A 107 -8.99 11.62 -1.34
N THR A 108 -7.82 11.91 -1.91
CA THR A 108 -7.70 12.48 -3.25
C THR A 108 -8.37 11.59 -4.31
N PHE A 109 -8.16 10.27 -4.26
CA PHE A 109 -8.80 9.37 -5.22
C PHE A 109 -10.28 9.16 -5.00
N LEU A 110 -10.79 9.26 -3.77
CA LEU A 110 -12.22 9.31 -3.50
C LEU A 110 -12.85 10.54 -4.20
N VAL A 111 -12.24 11.71 -4.07
CA VAL A 111 -12.72 12.92 -4.75
C VAL A 111 -12.62 12.77 -6.28
N ILE A 112 -11.50 12.26 -6.80
CA ILE A 112 -11.32 12.06 -8.25
C ILE A 112 -12.41 11.14 -8.82
N VAL A 113 -12.71 10.03 -8.15
CA VAL A 113 -13.66 9.02 -8.64
C VAL A 113 -15.11 9.48 -8.47
N PHE A 114 -15.46 10.03 -7.30
CA PHE A 114 -16.86 10.30 -6.96
C PHE A 114 -17.32 11.73 -7.17
N ASP A 115 -16.40 12.67 -7.41
CA ASP A 115 -16.75 14.08 -7.67
C ASP A 115 -16.31 14.50 -9.07
N VAL A 116 -15.03 14.31 -9.42
CA VAL A 116 -14.45 14.81 -10.68
C VAL A 116 -14.93 14.05 -11.90
N HIS A 117 -15.03 12.73 -11.80
CA HIS A 117 -15.32 11.82 -12.90
C HIS A 117 -16.64 11.07 -12.76
N PHE A 118 -17.55 11.55 -11.88
CA PHE A 118 -18.81 10.87 -11.62
C PHE A 118 -19.68 10.69 -12.86
N ASP A 119 -19.73 11.70 -13.73
CA ASP A 119 -20.49 11.70 -14.99
C ASP A 119 -19.67 11.24 -16.21
N ASP A 120 -18.41 10.87 -16.01
CA ASP A 120 -17.52 10.46 -17.09
C ASP A 120 -17.66 8.96 -17.41
N PRO A 121 -17.31 8.53 -18.64
CA PRO A 121 -17.23 7.12 -18.98
C PRO A 121 -16.24 6.37 -18.08
N PHE A 122 -16.53 5.09 -17.78
CA PHE A 122 -15.73 4.23 -16.91
C PHE A 122 -14.23 4.24 -17.24
N SER A 123 -13.87 4.32 -18.53
CA SER A 123 -12.47 4.38 -18.99
C SER A 123 -11.67 5.54 -18.43
N LYS A 124 -12.31 6.64 -18.00
CA LYS A 124 -11.65 7.76 -17.33
C LYS A 124 -11.53 7.55 -15.82
N MET A 125 -12.46 6.81 -15.21
CA MET A 125 -12.50 6.50 -13.78
C MET A 125 -11.56 5.33 -13.44
N GLU A 126 -11.32 4.42 -14.37
CA GLU A 126 -10.61 3.14 -14.16
C GLU A 126 -9.29 3.32 -13.42
N LYS A 127 -8.43 4.25 -13.88
CA LYS A 127 -7.14 4.53 -13.24
C LYS A 127 -7.30 5.01 -11.80
N GLY A 128 -8.26 5.89 -11.56
CA GLY A 128 -8.58 6.40 -10.22
C GLY A 128 -9.02 5.28 -9.28
N ILE A 129 -9.89 4.39 -9.76
CA ILE A 129 -10.37 3.24 -9.00
C ILE A 129 -9.21 2.27 -8.68
N LEU A 130 -8.34 1.97 -9.65
CA LEU A 130 -7.19 1.08 -9.44
C LEU A 130 -6.24 1.63 -8.38
N PHE A 131 -5.91 2.92 -8.41
CA PHE A 131 -5.09 3.54 -7.37
C PHE A 131 -5.82 3.54 -6.01
N LEU A 132 -7.11 3.90 -5.97
CA LEU A 132 -7.90 3.89 -4.75
C LEU A 132 -7.88 2.52 -4.07
N VAL A 133 -8.20 1.45 -4.81
CA VAL A 133 -8.20 0.08 -4.29
C VAL A 133 -6.80 -0.34 -3.85
N SER A 134 -5.76 0.01 -4.61
CA SER A 134 -4.37 -0.30 -4.28
C SER A 134 -3.93 0.35 -2.96
N TYR A 135 -4.25 1.62 -2.75
CA TYR A 135 -3.91 2.31 -1.50
C TYR A 135 -4.78 1.92 -0.32
N LEU A 136 -6.05 1.55 -0.53
CA LEU A 136 -6.88 0.90 0.50
C LEU A 136 -6.28 -0.44 0.93
N LEU A 137 -5.76 -1.23 -0.02
CA LEU A 137 -5.08 -2.48 0.28
C LEU A 137 -3.80 -2.25 1.10
N ILE A 138 -2.96 -1.27 0.71
CA ILE A 138 -1.75 -0.90 1.46
C ILE A 138 -2.11 -0.41 2.87
N PHE A 139 -3.15 0.41 3.01
CA PHE A 139 -3.61 0.91 4.30
C PHE A 139 -4.04 -0.23 5.24
N THR A 140 -4.80 -1.20 4.74
CA THR A 140 -5.31 -2.34 5.53
C THR A 140 -4.22 -3.32 5.90
N LEU A 141 -3.36 -3.70 4.96
CA LEU A 141 -2.23 -4.62 5.19
C LEU A 141 -1.12 -3.98 6.04
N GLY A 142 -1.01 -2.65 5.98
CA GLY A 142 0.06 -1.90 6.64
C GLY A 142 1.40 -1.97 5.90
N PRO A 143 2.47 -1.48 6.56
CA PRO A 143 3.79 -1.31 5.93
C PRO A 143 4.53 -2.62 5.61
N GLY A 144 4.16 -3.73 6.25
CA GLY A 144 4.89 -4.99 6.17
C GLY A 144 6.21 -4.99 6.94
N LYS A 145 6.87 -6.16 7.01
CA LYS A 145 8.13 -6.32 7.76
C LYS A 145 9.32 -5.63 7.08
N LEU A 146 9.29 -5.50 5.75
CA LEU A 146 10.31 -4.82 4.95
C LEU A 146 9.96 -3.33 4.79
N SER A 147 9.95 -2.58 5.90
CA SER A 147 9.59 -1.17 5.96
C SER A 147 10.37 -0.44 7.05
N VAL A 148 10.49 0.88 6.91
CA VAL A 148 11.08 1.74 7.93
C VAL A 148 10.26 1.72 9.22
N ASP A 149 8.93 1.66 9.13
CA ASP A 149 8.04 1.54 10.30
C ASP A 149 8.36 0.32 11.17
N ASN A 150 8.68 -0.82 10.55
CA ASN A 150 9.04 -2.03 11.28
C ASN A 150 10.43 -1.94 11.94
N LEU A 151 11.36 -1.20 11.33
CA LEU A 151 12.69 -0.98 11.90
C LEU A 151 12.62 -0.08 13.13
N THR A 152 11.74 0.93 13.13
CA THR A 152 11.57 1.87 14.24
C THR A 152 10.73 1.31 15.39
N SER A 153 9.80 0.40 15.12
CA SER A 153 8.94 -0.21 16.14
C SER A 153 9.63 -1.31 16.97
N LYS A 154 10.83 -1.75 16.58
CA LYS A 154 11.62 -2.76 17.30
C LYS A 154 12.57 -2.17 18.36
N LYS A 155 12.56 -0.85 18.53
CA LYS A 155 13.25 -0.17 19.64
C LYS A 155 12.29 0.06 20.79
#